data_a305a16b114553d32113db89a5016a37
#
_entry.id   a305a16b114553d32113db89a5016a37
#
_cell.length_a   1.000
_cell.length_b   1.000
_cell.length_c   1.000
_cell.angle_alpha   90.00
_cell.angle_beta   90.00
_cell.angle_gamma   90.00
#
_symmetry.space_group_name_H-M   'P 1'
#
loop_
_entity.id
_entity.type
_entity.pdbx_description
1 polymer ?
#
loop_
_entity_poly.entity_id
_entity_poly.type
_entity_poly.pdbx_seq_one_letter_code
_entity_poly.pdbx_strand_id
1 'polypeptide(L)'
;DTDRSRGLGDVYKRQNLQCPDLDLLKCQSNNLTTLDVSACPKLTVLYCDENQLQELDLTNNKKIEYLRVPDNKLQNLDASNLSKLKEFYCNNNELTDLMLNSLELTWVECQNNDLQSLDLSNLPALYLLRCYENQFETIDVSNNPELRGFFCNPMESLKTIYMSEGQDQLLQAFEKPEAAEVVYK
;
A
#
# COMPACT_ATOMS: atom_id res chain seq x y z
N ASP A 1 -8.07 -21.85 16.09
CA ASP A 1 -8.12 -22.79 14.94
C ASP A 1 -8.20 -21.97 13.63
N THR A 2 -7.13 -21.31 13.31
CA THR A 2 -7.11 -20.19 12.36
C THR A 2 -6.32 -20.45 11.08
N ASP A 3 -5.85 -21.68 10.85
CA ASP A 3 -5.11 -22.04 9.64
C ASP A 3 -6.01 -22.85 8.68
N ARG A 4 -7.03 -22.19 8.11
CA ARG A 4 -7.86 -22.76 7.02
C ARG A 4 -7.38 -22.39 5.64
N SER A 5 -6.25 -21.71 5.50
CA SER A 5 -5.74 -21.25 4.21
C SER A 5 -4.89 -22.28 3.45
N ARG A 6 -4.47 -23.38 4.09
CA ARG A 6 -3.73 -24.43 3.40
C ARG A 6 -4.66 -25.43 2.75
N GLY A 7 -4.90 -25.27 1.45
CA GLY A 7 -5.52 -26.32 0.63
C GLY A 7 -6.69 -25.93 -0.26
N LEU A 8 -6.88 -24.64 -0.56
CA LEU A 8 -7.88 -24.19 -1.52
C LEU A 8 -7.24 -24.06 -2.91
N GLY A 9 -6.69 -25.17 -3.42
CA GLY A 9 -6.20 -25.25 -4.78
C GLY A 9 -7.35 -25.23 -5.80
N ASP A 10 -7.16 -24.44 -6.84
CA ASP A 10 -7.72 -24.52 -8.20
C ASP A 10 -9.24 -24.57 -8.47
N VAL A 11 -10.14 -24.51 -7.48
CA VAL A 11 -11.57 -24.78 -7.76
C VAL A 11 -12.47 -23.54 -7.62
N TYR A 12 -12.02 -22.38 -7.13
CA TYR A 12 -12.95 -21.30 -6.76
C TYR A 12 -12.75 -19.99 -7.51
N LYS A 13 -13.36 -19.94 -8.68
CA LYS A 13 -13.80 -18.67 -9.29
C LYS A 13 -14.93 -18.09 -8.41
N ARG A 14 -14.66 -17.05 -7.63
CA ARG A 14 -15.53 -16.34 -6.68
C ARG A 14 -15.75 -17.09 -5.37
N GLN A 15 -14.88 -16.89 -4.40
CA GLN A 15 -15.20 -17.23 -3.02
C GLN A 15 -15.85 -16.03 -2.33
N ASN A 16 -17.16 -16.09 -2.18
CA ASN A 16 -17.89 -15.24 -1.24
C ASN A 16 -17.67 -15.82 0.16
N LEU A 17 -16.72 -15.25 0.89
CA LEU A 17 -16.38 -15.67 2.26
C LEU A 17 -17.48 -15.20 3.21
N GLN A 18 -18.40 -16.09 3.58
CA GLN A 18 -19.43 -15.80 4.59
C GLN A 18 -18.86 -15.99 6.01
N CYS A 19 -17.94 -15.09 6.42
CA CYS A 19 -17.22 -15.18 7.69
C CYS A 19 -17.31 -13.87 8.47
N PRO A 20 -18.47 -13.50 9.04
CA PRO A 20 -18.68 -12.20 9.67
C PRO A 20 -17.81 -11.93 10.90
N ASP A 21 -17.26 -12.98 11.50
CA ASP A 21 -16.39 -12.91 12.69
C ASP A 21 -14.90 -13.09 12.36
N LEU A 22 -14.55 -13.20 11.08
CA LEU A 22 -13.16 -13.35 10.65
C LEU A 22 -12.40 -12.03 10.91
N ASP A 23 -11.32 -12.11 11.68
CA ASP A 23 -10.43 -10.99 11.99
C ASP A 23 -9.10 -11.04 11.22
N LEU A 24 -8.67 -12.23 10.81
CA LEU A 24 -7.42 -12.44 10.07
C LEU A 24 -7.65 -13.39 8.90
N LEU A 25 -7.27 -12.94 7.69
CA LEU A 25 -7.23 -13.76 6.48
C LEU A 25 -5.82 -13.75 5.89
N LYS A 26 -5.25 -14.95 5.74
CA LYS A 26 -3.99 -15.18 5.04
C LYS A 26 -4.22 -16.16 3.91
N CYS A 27 -4.12 -15.70 2.67
CA CYS A 27 -4.32 -16.49 1.46
C CYS A 27 -3.23 -16.21 0.41
N GLN A 28 -2.05 -15.85 0.85
CA GLN A 28 -0.89 -15.58 0.01
C GLN A 28 -0.41 -16.84 -0.73
N SER A 29 0.37 -16.63 -1.79
CA SER A 29 0.98 -17.69 -2.63
C SER A 29 -0.04 -18.69 -3.15
N ASN A 30 -1.12 -18.17 -3.79
CA ASN A 30 -2.17 -18.95 -4.43
C ASN A 30 -2.37 -18.48 -5.89
N ASN A 31 -3.38 -18.99 -6.55
CA ASN A 31 -3.74 -18.60 -7.92
C ASN A 31 -5.07 -17.82 -7.97
N LEU A 32 -5.38 -17.05 -6.91
CA LEU A 32 -6.64 -16.32 -6.82
C LEU A 32 -6.69 -15.20 -7.86
N THR A 33 -7.72 -15.21 -8.69
CA THR A 33 -8.00 -14.13 -9.64
C THR A 33 -9.01 -13.11 -9.10
N THR A 34 -9.78 -13.51 -8.10
CA THR A 34 -10.75 -12.68 -7.38
C THR A 34 -10.78 -13.05 -5.91
N LEU A 35 -11.07 -12.09 -5.05
CA LEU A 35 -11.23 -12.29 -3.60
C LEU A 35 -12.36 -11.38 -3.12
N ASP A 36 -13.46 -11.97 -2.64
CA ASP A 36 -14.57 -11.23 -2.06
C ASP A 36 -14.53 -11.36 -0.53
N VAL A 37 -14.22 -10.25 0.14
CA VAL A 37 -14.17 -10.13 1.61
C VAL A 37 -15.30 -9.25 2.16
N SER A 38 -16.29 -8.91 1.36
CA SER A 38 -17.38 -7.99 1.71
C SER A 38 -18.20 -8.44 2.92
N ALA A 39 -18.31 -9.75 3.15
CA ALA A 39 -19.00 -10.33 4.31
C ALA A 39 -18.07 -10.59 5.52
N CYS A 40 -16.86 -9.99 5.55
CA CYS A 40 -15.90 -10.11 6.65
C CYS A 40 -15.63 -8.72 7.30
N PRO A 41 -16.62 -8.02 7.87
CA PRO A 41 -16.47 -6.63 8.35
C PRO A 41 -15.60 -6.47 9.60
N LYS A 42 -15.20 -7.57 10.24
CA LYS A 42 -14.32 -7.56 11.40
C LYS A 42 -12.84 -7.75 11.04
N LEU A 43 -12.53 -7.92 9.76
CA LEU A 43 -11.18 -8.19 9.30
C LEU A 43 -10.23 -7.05 9.70
N THR A 44 -9.15 -7.39 10.40
CA THR A 44 -8.09 -6.48 10.83
C THR A 44 -6.79 -6.76 10.08
N VAL A 45 -6.57 -7.98 9.62
CA VAL A 45 -5.37 -8.41 8.89
C VAL A 45 -5.78 -9.11 7.60
N LEU A 46 -5.33 -8.59 6.47
CA LEU A 46 -5.52 -9.22 5.15
C LEU A 46 -4.17 -9.34 4.43
N TYR A 47 -3.71 -10.58 4.23
CA TYR A 47 -2.52 -10.92 3.46
C TYR A 47 -2.92 -11.80 2.27
N CYS A 48 -2.83 -11.24 1.06
CA CYS A 48 -3.14 -11.95 -0.19
C CYS A 48 -2.05 -11.72 -1.26
N ASP A 49 -0.83 -11.55 -0.83
CA ASP A 49 0.36 -11.43 -1.67
C ASP A 49 0.53 -12.67 -2.58
N GLU A 50 1.24 -12.51 -3.70
CA GLU A 50 1.55 -13.58 -4.65
C GLU A 50 0.28 -14.31 -5.16
N ASN A 51 -0.64 -13.56 -5.75
CA ASN A 51 -1.84 -14.06 -6.40
C ASN A 51 -1.99 -13.44 -7.81
N GLN A 52 -3.17 -13.47 -8.38
CA GLN A 52 -3.48 -12.91 -9.70
C GLN A 52 -4.69 -11.97 -9.62
N LEU A 53 -4.87 -11.28 -8.50
CA LEU A 53 -5.99 -10.37 -8.27
C LEU A 53 -5.89 -9.17 -9.21
N GLN A 54 -6.98 -8.88 -9.92
CA GLN A 54 -7.11 -7.70 -10.80
C GLN A 54 -7.87 -6.57 -10.12
N GLU A 55 -8.69 -6.91 -9.12
CA GLU A 55 -9.47 -5.99 -8.31
C GLU A 55 -9.57 -6.48 -6.87
N LEU A 56 -9.75 -5.58 -5.92
CA LEU A 56 -9.98 -5.87 -4.51
C LEU A 56 -10.87 -4.78 -3.91
N ASP A 57 -12.11 -5.12 -3.58
CA ASP A 57 -13.05 -4.21 -2.90
C ASP A 57 -12.94 -4.36 -1.39
N LEU A 58 -12.52 -3.26 -0.72
CA LEU A 58 -12.35 -3.18 0.74
C LEU A 58 -13.39 -2.27 1.41
N THR A 59 -14.45 -1.88 0.70
CA THR A 59 -15.47 -0.92 1.17
C THR A 59 -16.07 -1.32 2.53
N ASN A 60 -16.25 -2.61 2.76
CA ASN A 60 -16.86 -3.15 3.99
C ASN A 60 -15.83 -3.50 5.09
N ASN A 61 -14.52 -3.38 4.83
CA ASN A 61 -13.47 -3.89 5.70
C ASN A 61 -12.74 -2.77 6.47
N LYS A 62 -13.48 -1.81 6.99
CA LYS A 62 -12.97 -0.56 7.63
C LYS A 62 -12.10 -0.75 8.87
N LYS A 63 -11.96 -1.98 9.34
CA LYS A 63 -11.14 -2.32 10.52
C LYS A 63 -9.75 -2.82 10.16
N ILE A 64 -9.41 -2.92 8.87
CA ILE A 64 -8.09 -3.38 8.46
C ILE A 64 -7.01 -2.43 9.01
N GLU A 65 -6.06 -3.04 9.71
CA GLU A 65 -4.87 -2.43 10.27
C GLU A 65 -3.61 -2.82 9.49
N TYR A 66 -3.60 -4.02 8.91
CA TYR A 66 -2.47 -4.59 8.18
C TYR A 66 -2.95 -5.15 6.84
N LEU A 67 -2.53 -4.51 5.75
CA LEU A 67 -2.91 -4.90 4.38
C LEU A 67 -1.66 -5.26 3.57
N ARG A 68 -1.62 -6.49 3.05
CA ARG A 68 -0.57 -6.96 2.15
C ARG A 68 -1.17 -7.54 0.90
N VAL A 69 -0.90 -6.90 -0.22
CA VAL A 69 -1.37 -7.27 -1.57
C VAL A 69 -0.24 -7.24 -2.63
N PRO A 70 1.06 -7.37 -2.25
CA PRO A 70 2.13 -7.38 -3.24
C PRO A 70 1.98 -8.52 -4.26
N ASP A 71 2.67 -8.37 -5.39
CA ASP A 71 2.77 -9.43 -6.40
C ASP A 71 1.39 -9.91 -6.88
N ASN A 72 0.56 -8.96 -7.34
CA ASN A 72 -0.75 -9.16 -7.94
C ASN A 72 -0.84 -8.40 -9.28
N LYS A 73 -2.05 -8.19 -9.80
CA LYS A 73 -2.33 -7.48 -11.06
C LYS A 73 -3.35 -6.36 -10.85
N LEU A 74 -3.32 -5.74 -9.67
CA LEU A 74 -4.25 -4.67 -9.31
C LEU A 74 -3.93 -3.41 -10.11
N GLN A 75 -4.93 -2.83 -10.77
CA GLN A 75 -4.81 -1.57 -11.52
C GLN A 75 -5.25 -0.36 -10.70
N ASN A 76 -6.16 -0.58 -9.76
CA ASN A 76 -6.65 0.44 -8.84
C ASN A 76 -6.84 -0.16 -7.45
N LEU A 77 -6.61 0.61 -6.40
CA LEU A 77 -6.89 0.22 -5.03
C LEU A 77 -7.30 1.43 -4.20
N ASP A 78 -8.55 1.43 -3.77
CA ASP A 78 -9.07 2.45 -2.84
C ASP A 78 -8.94 1.96 -1.40
N ALA A 79 -7.99 2.51 -0.67
CA ALA A 79 -7.78 2.30 0.76
C ALA A 79 -8.16 3.54 1.61
N SER A 80 -8.84 4.53 1.02
CA SER A 80 -9.20 5.79 1.70
C SER A 80 -10.16 5.62 2.87
N ASN A 81 -10.92 4.53 2.90
CA ASN A 81 -11.85 4.20 3.97
C ASN A 81 -11.20 3.40 5.12
N LEU A 82 -9.93 3.02 5.00
CA LEU A 82 -9.20 2.22 5.98
C LEU A 82 -8.50 3.12 7.02
N SER A 83 -9.28 3.87 7.80
CA SER A 83 -8.75 4.86 8.75
C SER A 83 -7.93 4.28 9.91
N LYS A 84 -7.88 2.96 10.05
CA LYS A 84 -7.08 2.21 11.04
C LYS A 84 -5.82 1.57 10.47
N LEU A 85 -5.56 1.79 9.17
CA LEU A 85 -4.43 1.18 8.48
C LEU A 85 -3.11 1.68 9.10
N LYS A 86 -2.23 0.75 9.47
CA LYS A 86 -0.91 0.98 10.09
C LYS A 86 0.23 0.61 9.16
N GLU A 87 0.08 -0.50 8.45
CA GLU A 87 1.06 -0.96 7.48
C GLU A 87 0.36 -1.38 6.19
N PHE A 88 0.92 -0.90 5.08
CA PHE A 88 0.38 -1.14 3.75
C PHE A 88 1.46 -1.52 2.75
N TYR A 89 1.29 -2.68 2.12
CA TYR A 89 2.18 -3.23 1.11
C TYR A 89 1.39 -3.55 -0.15
N CYS A 90 1.67 -2.84 -1.25
CA CYS A 90 1.03 -3.04 -2.56
C CYS A 90 2.05 -3.03 -3.71
N ASN A 91 3.31 -3.25 -3.40
CA ASN A 91 4.37 -3.28 -4.41
C ASN A 91 4.17 -4.40 -5.45
N ASN A 92 4.79 -4.26 -6.62
CA ASN A 92 4.69 -5.23 -7.71
C ASN A 92 3.24 -5.46 -8.15
N ASN A 93 2.55 -4.40 -8.55
CA ASN A 93 1.22 -4.42 -9.13
C ASN A 93 1.21 -3.54 -10.40
N GLU A 94 0.04 -3.26 -10.95
CA GLU A 94 -0.19 -2.40 -12.12
C GLU A 94 -0.96 -1.13 -11.72
N LEU A 95 -0.77 -0.64 -10.48
CA LEU A 95 -1.57 0.47 -9.94
C LEU A 95 -1.25 1.78 -10.67
N THR A 96 -2.29 2.40 -11.23
CA THR A 96 -2.24 3.76 -11.78
C THR A 96 -2.72 4.80 -10.77
N ASP A 97 -3.57 4.39 -9.84
CA ASP A 97 -4.12 5.22 -8.77
C ASP A 97 -4.03 4.51 -7.42
N LEU A 98 -3.74 5.26 -6.37
CA LEU A 98 -3.70 4.79 -4.99
C LEU A 98 -4.23 5.87 -4.05
N MET A 99 -5.33 5.56 -3.35
CA MET A 99 -5.95 6.47 -2.38
C MET A 99 -5.69 5.99 -0.96
N LEU A 100 -5.07 6.84 -0.15
CA LEU A 100 -4.72 6.58 1.25
C LEU A 100 -5.28 7.67 2.16
N ASN A 101 -5.81 7.29 3.32
CA ASN A 101 -6.27 8.25 4.33
C ASN A 101 -6.29 7.60 5.72
N SER A 102 -5.13 7.52 6.37
CA SER A 102 -5.04 7.00 7.74
C SER A 102 -4.01 7.77 8.55
N LEU A 103 -4.45 8.34 9.66
CA LEU A 103 -3.59 9.06 10.60
C LEU A 103 -2.63 8.13 11.37
N GLU A 104 -2.89 6.81 11.32
CA GLU A 104 -2.08 5.78 12.01
C GLU A 104 -1.09 5.07 11.05
N LEU A 105 -1.10 5.40 9.74
CA LEU A 105 -0.29 4.71 8.73
C LEU A 105 1.18 5.09 8.88
N THR A 106 2.00 4.11 9.24
CA THR A 106 3.44 4.29 9.50
C THR A 106 4.33 3.71 8.40
N TRP A 107 3.83 2.74 7.63
CA TRP A 107 4.62 2.01 6.66
C TRP A 107 3.89 1.85 5.34
N VAL A 108 4.49 2.34 4.24
CA VAL A 108 3.95 2.21 2.88
C VAL A 108 5.03 1.68 1.95
N GLU A 109 4.73 0.56 1.30
CA GLU A 109 5.51 0.02 0.19
C GLU A 109 4.63 -0.08 -1.06
N CYS A 110 4.85 0.83 -2.01
CA CYS A 110 4.12 0.90 -3.28
C CYS A 110 5.06 0.92 -4.50
N GLN A 111 6.30 0.50 -4.33
CA GLN A 111 7.28 0.44 -5.42
C GLN A 111 6.86 -0.55 -6.51
N ASN A 112 7.39 -0.35 -7.72
CA ASN A 112 7.10 -1.15 -8.90
C ASN A 112 5.59 -1.19 -9.21
N ASN A 113 5.07 -0.01 -9.60
CA ASN A 113 3.71 0.23 -10.05
C ASN A 113 3.73 1.29 -11.17
N ASP A 114 2.56 1.73 -11.63
CA ASP A 114 2.40 2.74 -12.68
C ASP A 114 1.85 4.08 -12.13
N LEU A 115 2.09 4.36 -10.84
CA LEU A 115 1.57 5.55 -10.16
C LEU A 115 2.20 6.83 -10.74
N GLN A 116 1.36 7.80 -11.11
CA GLN A 116 1.78 9.12 -11.60
C GLN A 116 1.78 10.18 -10.50
N SER A 117 1.04 9.95 -9.43
CA SER A 117 0.99 10.80 -8.23
C SER A 117 0.68 9.96 -6.99
N LEU A 118 1.02 10.50 -5.83
CA LEU A 118 0.69 9.90 -4.53
C LEU A 118 0.44 11.02 -3.52
N ASP A 119 -0.79 11.12 -3.02
CA ASP A 119 -1.15 12.07 -1.96
C ASP A 119 -0.80 11.50 -0.58
N LEU A 120 0.17 12.13 0.08
CA LEU A 120 0.67 11.78 1.41
C LEU A 120 0.22 12.78 2.48
N SER A 121 -0.59 13.78 2.14
CA SER A 121 -0.94 14.91 3.02
C SER A 121 -1.67 14.50 4.29
N ASN A 122 -2.40 13.39 4.26
CA ASN A 122 -3.17 12.85 5.38
C ASN A 122 -2.48 11.69 6.12
N LEU A 123 -1.15 11.57 6.01
CA LEU A 123 -0.36 10.49 6.62
C LEU A 123 0.71 11.03 7.58
N PRO A 124 0.34 11.76 8.64
CA PRO A 124 1.31 12.44 9.52
C PRO A 124 2.22 11.48 10.30
N ALA A 125 1.78 10.23 10.52
CA ALA A 125 2.56 9.21 11.22
C ALA A 125 3.50 8.42 10.30
N LEU A 126 3.55 8.73 8.99
CA LEU A 126 4.33 7.96 8.03
C LEU A 126 5.82 7.96 8.41
N TYR A 127 6.35 6.78 8.67
CA TYR A 127 7.72 6.55 9.10
C TYR A 127 8.61 6.02 7.97
N LEU A 128 8.07 5.11 7.14
CA LEU A 128 8.77 4.54 6.01
C LEU A 128 7.91 4.60 4.74
N LEU A 129 8.54 5.09 3.65
CA LEU A 129 7.97 5.11 2.30
C LEU A 129 8.96 4.46 1.33
N ARG A 130 8.52 3.42 0.63
CA ARG A 130 9.15 2.88 -0.57
C ARG A 130 8.24 3.07 -1.76
N CYS A 131 8.68 3.88 -2.71
CA CYS A 131 7.86 4.25 -3.87
C CYS A 131 8.67 4.32 -5.19
N TYR A 132 9.86 3.75 -5.21
CA TYR A 132 10.69 3.68 -6.42
C TYR A 132 10.01 2.86 -7.54
N GLU A 133 10.55 2.95 -8.78
CA GLU A 133 9.94 2.28 -9.93
C GLU A 133 8.45 2.59 -10.09
N ASN A 134 8.14 3.90 -10.10
CA ASN A 134 6.84 4.49 -10.44
C ASN A 134 7.05 5.60 -11.48
N GLN A 135 6.03 6.41 -11.75
CA GLN A 135 6.06 7.44 -12.80
C GLN A 135 5.86 8.86 -12.25
N PHE A 136 6.21 9.10 -10.98
CA PHE A 136 6.08 10.44 -10.40
C PHE A 136 7.00 11.44 -11.10
N GLU A 137 6.50 12.63 -11.44
CA GLU A 137 7.34 13.78 -11.76
C GLU A 137 7.70 14.58 -10.50
N THR A 138 6.80 14.58 -9.53
CA THR A 138 6.96 15.23 -8.23
C THR A 138 6.43 14.37 -7.11
N ILE A 139 7.02 14.49 -5.92
CA ILE A 139 6.49 13.90 -4.70
C ILE A 139 6.61 14.89 -3.54
N ASP A 140 5.57 14.99 -2.73
CA ASP A 140 5.52 15.91 -1.59
C ASP A 140 5.44 15.13 -0.28
N VAL A 141 6.53 15.17 0.50
CA VAL A 141 6.63 14.56 1.82
C VAL A 141 6.67 15.61 2.94
N SER A 142 6.42 16.89 2.63
CA SER A 142 6.53 17.99 3.60
C SER A 142 5.53 17.87 4.77
N ASN A 143 4.43 17.13 4.59
CA ASN A 143 3.44 16.88 5.62
C ASN A 143 3.68 15.59 6.44
N ASN A 144 4.85 14.95 6.28
CA ASN A 144 5.17 13.68 6.93
C ASN A 144 6.36 13.86 7.91
N PRO A 145 6.20 14.53 9.05
CA PRO A 145 7.29 14.89 9.96
C PRO A 145 7.97 13.69 10.63
N GLU A 146 7.27 12.55 10.69
CA GLU A 146 7.81 11.32 11.27
C GLU A 146 8.58 10.46 10.26
N LEU A 147 8.72 10.89 9.00
CA LEU A 147 9.41 10.12 7.98
C LEU A 147 10.90 9.96 8.32
N ARG A 148 11.40 8.72 8.32
CA ARG A 148 12.79 8.37 8.60
C ARG A 148 13.43 7.52 7.51
N GLY A 149 12.62 6.74 6.78
CA GLY A 149 13.04 5.97 5.62
C GLY A 149 12.30 6.42 4.36
N PHE A 150 13.03 6.94 3.36
CA PHE A 150 12.44 7.37 2.11
C PHE A 150 13.24 6.85 0.92
N PHE A 151 12.63 5.95 0.15
CA PHE A 151 13.24 5.25 -0.97
C PHE A 151 12.44 5.50 -2.25
N CYS A 152 12.97 6.38 -3.11
CA CYS A 152 12.38 6.73 -4.40
C CYS A 152 13.35 6.57 -5.59
N ASN A 153 14.42 5.79 -5.42
CA ASN A 153 15.38 5.48 -6.48
C ASN A 153 15.42 3.95 -6.72
N PRO A 154 15.32 3.47 -7.99
CA PRO A 154 15.30 4.26 -9.22
C PRO A 154 13.91 4.84 -9.56
N MET A 155 13.88 6.04 -10.14
CA MET A 155 12.71 6.69 -10.73
C MET A 155 13.15 7.80 -11.69
N GLU A 156 13.30 7.49 -12.98
CA GLU A 156 13.84 8.44 -13.97
C GLU A 156 12.94 9.64 -14.22
N SER A 157 11.62 9.50 -14.01
CA SER A 157 10.64 10.58 -14.18
C SER A 157 10.69 11.63 -13.07
N LEU A 158 11.23 11.30 -11.89
CA LEU A 158 11.18 12.16 -10.70
C LEU A 158 12.15 13.34 -10.85
N LYS A 159 11.59 14.56 -10.82
CA LYS A 159 12.31 15.82 -10.94
C LYS A 159 12.39 16.59 -9.63
N THR A 160 11.31 16.57 -8.84
CA THR A 160 11.21 17.41 -7.65
C THR A 160 10.64 16.66 -6.44
N ILE A 161 11.31 16.80 -5.31
CA ILE A 161 10.87 16.29 -4.01
C ILE A 161 10.63 17.50 -3.11
N TYR A 162 9.38 17.65 -2.64
CA TYR A 162 9.05 18.69 -1.66
C TYR A 162 9.20 18.15 -0.25
N MET A 163 9.94 18.89 0.60
CA MET A 163 10.18 18.60 2.01
C MET A 163 9.95 19.84 2.87
N SER A 164 9.68 19.68 4.15
CA SER A 164 9.78 20.77 5.10
C SER A 164 11.24 21.08 5.44
N GLU A 165 11.54 22.34 5.88
CA GLU A 165 12.90 22.73 6.26
C GLU A 165 13.50 21.79 7.32
N GLY A 166 14.69 21.25 7.05
CA GLY A 166 15.42 20.35 7.95
C GLY A 166 14.91 18.90 7.98
N GLN A 167 13.87 18.55 7.24
CA GLN A 167 13.33 17.18 7.21
C GLN A 167 14.33 16.19 6.64
N ASP A 168 15.12 16.58 5.65
CA ASP A 168 16.19 15.76 5.06
C ASP A 168 17.24 15.32 6.09
N GLN A 169 17.50 16.14 7.12
CA GLN A 169 18.44 15.82 8.21
C GLN A 169 17.87 14.79 9.18
N LEU A 170 16.57 14.59 9.21
CA LEU A 170 15.89 13.62 10.07
C LEU A 170 15.84 12.22 9.43
N LEU A 171 16.04 12.13 8.10
CA LEU A 171 16.01 10.86 7.40
C LEU A 171 17.21 9.99 7.79
N GLN A 172 16.93 8.79 8.26
CA GLN A 172 17.95 7.77 8.57
C GLN A 172 18.40 7.01 7.32
N ALA A 173 17.50 6.91 6.34
CA ALA A 173 17.77 6.35 5.02
C ALA A 173 17.02 7.16 3.97
N PHE A 174 17.77 7.70 3.00
CA PHE A 174 17.22 8.47 1.91
C PHE A 174 17.89 8.10 0.59
N GLU A 175 17.10 7.52 -0.31
CA GLU A 175 17.54 7.13 -1.65
C GLU A 175 16.66 7.84 -2.68
N LYS A 176 17.25 8.80 -3.41
CA LYS A 176 16.61 9.55 -4.49
C LYS A 176 17.41 9.45 -5.79
N PRO A 177 16.76 9.63 -6.96
CA PRO A 177 17.48 9.81 -8.22
C PRO A 177 18.44 11.00 -8.14
N GLU A 178 19.62 10.87 -8.75
CA GLU A 178 20.63 11.94 -8.74
C GLU A 178 20.09 13.24 -9.33
N ALA A 179 19.28 13.14 -10.40
CA ALA A 179 18.69 14.28 -11.09
C ALA A 179 17.55 14.96 -10.33
N ALA A 180 16.96 14.32 -9.31
CA ALA A 180 15.85 14.90 -8.56
C ALA A 180 16.33 15.98 -7.60
N GLU A 181 15.69 17.15 -7.63
CA GLU A 181 15.95 18.29 -6.73
C GLU A 181 15.06 18.21 -5.49
N VAL A 182 15.61 18.61 -4.33
CA VAL A 182 14.85 18.82 -3.10
C VAL A 182 14.48 20.28 -3.00
N VAL A 183 13.19 20.58 -2.82
CA VAL A 183 12.65 21.93 -2.64
C VAL A 183 11.97 22.00 -1.27
N TYR A 184 12.43 22.94 -0.43
CA TYR A 184 11.87 23.13 0.90
C TYR A 184 10.65 24.06 0.89
N LYS A 185 9.65 23.73 1.68
CA LYS A 185 8.40 24.46 1.88
C LYS A 185 8.28 24.95 3.32
#